data_34a2d616ebd0f87f1276f186e6f5ef7f
#
_entry.id   34a2d616ebd0f87f1276f186e6f5ef7f
#
_cell.length_a   1.000
_cell.length_b   1.000
_cell.length_c   1.000
_cell.angle_alpha   90.00
_cell.angle_beta   90.00
_cell.angle_gamma   90.00
#
_symmetry.space_group_name_H-M   'P 1'
#
loop_
_entity.id
_entity.type
_entity.pdbx_description
1 polymer ?
#
loop_
_entity_poly.entity_id
_entity_poly.type
_entity_poly.pdbx_seq_one_letter_code
_entity_poly.pdbx_strand_id
1 'polypeptide(L)'
;MSTKAPNPVDKYVGSRVRMRRIMLGMSQEKLGDALGLTFQQVQKYEKGTNRVGASRIQQISEILQVPVSFLFEGGPSGTASAAGVAEGTSPTYVSDFLATSEGLALTRAFTRITDAKLRRSIVELVEQIAAHEGPDKR
;
A
#
# COMPACT_ATOMS: atom_id res chain seq x y z
N MET A 1 26.00 -1.20 16.03
CA MET A 1 25.68 -1.06 15.80
C MET A 1 24.89 -0.79 15.39
N SER A 2 24.65 -0.80 15.13
CA SER A 2 24.03 -0.54 14.70
C SER A 2 22.86 -0.18 14.62
N THR A 3 22.32 0.37 14.91
CA THR A 3 21.11 0.75 14.91
C THR A 3 20.94 1.71 13.89
N LYS A 4 20.92 1.43 12.75
CA LYS A 4 20.77 2.37 11.75
C LYS A 4 19.36 2.57 11.47
N ALA A 5 18.97 3.62 10.94
CA ALA A 5 17.62 3.86 10.49
C ALA A 5 17.22 2.83 9.46
N PRO A 6 15.98 2.46 9.40
CA PRO A 6 15.55 1.49 8.41
C PRO A 6 15.81 2.00 7.00
N ASN A 7 16.12 1.09 6.13
CA ASN A 7 16.37 1.41 4.74
C ASN A 7 15.07 1.88 4.09
N PRO A 8 15.11 2.92 3.28
CA PRO A 8 13.89 3.41 2.64
C PRO A 8 13.16 2.36 1.81
N VAL A 9 13.89 1.48 1.17
CA VAL A 9 13.25 0.43 0.40
C VAL A 9 12.54 -0.54 1.34
N ASP A 10 13.17 -0.89 2.45
CA ASP A 10 12.56 -1.81 3.40
C ASP A 10 11.30 -1.19 3.98
N LYS A 11 11.33 0.11 4.25
CA LYS A 11 10.15 0.79 4.78
C LYS A 11 9.04 0.79 3.73
N TYR A 12 9.40 1.03 2.49
CA TYR A 12 8.38 1.08 1.45
C TYR A 12 7.74 -0.29 1.24
N VAL A 13 8.57 -1.33 1.17
CA VAL A 13 8.04 -2.67 0.99
C VAL A 13 7.13 -3.01 2.18
N GLY A 14 7.56 -2.67 3.39
CA GLY A 14 6.74 -2.93 4.56
C GLY A 14 5.40 -2.23 4.50
N SER A 15 5.39 -1.00 4.01
CA SER A 15 4.15 -0.25 3.91
C SER A 15 3.21 -0.86 2.88
N ARG A 16 3.78 -1.41 1.80
CA ARG A 16 2.95 -2.04 0.79
C ARG A 16 2.35 -3.34 1.32
N VAL A 17 3.13 -4.07 2.09
CA VAL A 17 2.63 -5.28 2.71
C VAL A 17 1.47 -4.94 3.64
N ARG A 18 1.64 -3.90 4.46
CA ARG A 18 0.60 -3.50 5.39
C ARG A 18 -0.65 -3.06 4.63
N MET A 19 -0.46 -2.26 3.62
CA MET A 19 -1.59 -1.76 2.86
C MET A 19 -2.41 -2.91 2.28
N ARG A 20 -1.73 -3.84 1.63
CA ARG A 20 -2.46 -4.93 1.00
C ARG A 20 -3.11 -5.83 2.04
N ARG A 21 -2.42 -6.07 3.14
CA ARG A 21 -2.98 -6.87 4.22
C ARG A 21 -4.30 -6.26 4.72
N ILE A 22 -4.29 -4.94 4.93
CA ILE A 22 -5.48 -4.29 5.43
C ILE A 22 -6.59 -4.32 4.38
N MET A 23 -6.23 -4.17 3.11
CA MET A 23 -7.21 -4.24 2.05
C MET A 23 -7.91 -5.58 2.01
N LEU A 24 -7.19 -6.63 2.37
CA LEU A 24 -7.79 -7.96 2.40
C LEU A 24 -8.51 -8.25 3.72
N GLY A 25 -8.47 -7.32 4.65
CA GLY A 25 -9.12 -7.52 5.95
C GLY A 25 -8.36 -8.48 6.83
N MET A 26 -7.07 -8.59 6.63
CA MET A 26 -6.28 -9.57 7.34
C MET A 26 -5.54 -8.92 8.49
N SER A 27 -5.52 -9.58 9.64
CA SER A 27 -4.78 -9.04 10.78
C SER A 27 -3.31 -9.39 10.66
N GLN A 28 -2.48 -8.74 11.45
CA GLN A 28 -1.07 -9.07 11.48
C GLN A 28 -0.87 -10.50 12.00
N GLU A 29 -1.71 -10.92 12.93
CA GLU A 29 -1.62 -12.27 13.43
C GLU A 29 -1.93 -13.27 12.34
N LYS A 30 -2.94 -12.97 11.54
CA LYS A 30 -3.32 -13.88 10.49
C LYS A 30 -2.20 -14.00 9.47
N LEU A 31 -1.60 -12.90 9.09
CA LEU A 31 -0.50 -12.96 8.15
C LEU A 31 0.66 -13.71 8.77
N GLY A 32 0.94 -13.47 10.04
CA GLY A 32 2.00 -14.19 10.73
C GLY A 32 1.75 -15.69 10.70
N ASP A 33 0.51 -16.10 11.00
CA ASP A 33 0.19 -17.51 10.99
C ASP A 33 0.46 -18.11 9.62
N ALA A 34 0.08 -17.43 8.57
CA ALA A 34 0.28 -17.94 7.22
C ALA A 34 1.76 -18.04 6.87
N LEU A 35 2.58 -17.19 7.48
CA LEU A 35 4.01 -17.21 7.22
C LEU A 35 4.80 -18.04 8.23
N GLY A 36 4.17 -18.50 9.28
CA GLY A 36 4.89 -19.19 10.32
C GLY A 36 5.68 -18.25 11.22
N LEU A 37 5.19 -17.03 11.37
CA LEU A 37 5.89 -16.02 12.15
C LEU A 37 4.98 -15.45 13.22
N THR A 38 5.58 -14.79 14.19
CA THR A 38 4.77 -14.11 15.22
C THR A 38 4.28 -12.79 14.65
N PHE A 39 3.24 -12.23 15.26
CA PHE A 39 2.74 -10.97 14.75
C PHE A 39 3.75 -9.85 15.00
N GLN A 40 4.60 -9.97 16.01
CA GLN A 40 5.64 -8.97 16.23
C GLN A 40 6.62 -8.95 15.08
N GLN A 41 6.90 -10.10 14.49
CA GLN A 41 7.78 -10.11 13.34
C GLN A 41 7.10 -9.46 12.15
N VAL A 42 5.80 -9.70 11.98
CA VAL A 42 5.08 -9.04 10.89
C VAL A 42 5.11 -7.52 11.11
N GLN A 43 4.96 -7.08 12.36
CA GLN A 43 5.04 -5.66 12.63
C GLN A 43 6.39 -5.10 12.22
N LYS A 44 7.46 -5.81 12.50
CA LYS A 44 8.77 -5.32 12.14
C LYS A 44 8.95 -5.24 10.64
N TYR A 45 8.41 -6.21 9.93
CA TYR A 45 8.48 -6.16 8.47
C TYR A 45 7.68 -4.93 7.96
N GLU A 46 6.50 -4.71 8.51
CA GLU A 46 5.66 -3.63 8.01
C GLU A 46 6.24 -2.26 8.33
N LYS A 47 7.01 -2.16 9.39
CA LYS A 47 7.64 -0.90 9.71
C LYS A 47 8.98 -0.73 9.02
N GLY A 48 9.47 -1.78 8.40
CA GLY A 48 10.75 -1.69 7.71
C GLY A 48 11.94 -1.82 8.63
N THR A 49 11.72 -2.15 9.90
CA THR A 49 12.85 -2.32 10.80
C THR A 49 13.58 -3.62 10.51
N ASN A 50 12.88 -4.59 9.93
CA ASN A 50 13.54 -5.81 9.51
C ASN A 50 13.38 -5.90 8.00
N ARG A 51 14.44 -6.30 7.33
CA ARG A 51 14.36 -6.47 5.89
C ARG A 51 13.67 -7.78 5.59
N VAL A 52 12.83 -7.79 4.58
CA VAL A 52 12.16 -9.01 4.16
C VAL A 52 13.02 -9.67 3.11
N GLY A 53 13.47 -10.85 3.38
CA GLY A 53 14.31 -11.56 2.41
C GLY A 53 13.54 -12.00 1.19
N ALA A 54 14.27 -12.39 0.16
CA ALA A 54 13.66 -12.69 -1.12
C ALA A 54 12.62 -13.81 -1.04
N SER A 55 12.93 -14.89 -0.36
CA SER A 55 11.95 -15.97 -0.32
C SER A 55 10.75 -15.60 0.52
N ARG A 56 10.96 -14.77 1.54
CA ARG A 56 9.83 -14.33 2.33
C ARG A 56 8.94 -13.37 1.53
N ILE A 57 9.56 -12.53 0.71
CA ILE A 57 8.80 -11.65 -0.14
C ILE A 57 7.93 -12.47 -1.08
N GLN A 58 8.45 -13.55 -1.61
CA GLN A 58 7.68 -14.38 -2.50
C GLN A 58 6.50 -15.01 -1.74
N GLN A 59 6.72 -15.50 -0.54
CA GLN A 59 5.64 -16.06 0.25
C GLN A 59 4.58 -15.02 0.56
N ILE A 60 5.02 -13.83 0.93
CA ILE A 60 4.08 -12.77 1.26
C ILE A 60 3.25 -12.40 0.04
N SER A 61 3.89 -12.31 -1.13
CA SER A 61 3.15 -11.95 -2.33
C SER A 61 2.09 -13.00 -2.65
N GLU A 62 2.41 -14.25 -2.43
CA GLU A 62 1.45 -15.30 -2.68
C GLU A 62 0.27 -15.23 -1.71
N ILE A 63 0.56 -15.02 -0.45
CA ILE A 63 -0.49 -14.94 0.55
C ILE A 63 -1.36 -13.73 0.32
N LEU A 64 -0.76 -12.61 -0.05
CA LEU A 64 -1.52 -11.39 -0.28
C LEU A 64 -2.12 -11.34 -1.69
N GLN A 65 -1.80 -12.32 -2.51
CA GLN A 65 -2.35 -12.41 -3.86
C GLN A 65 -2.00 -11.22 -4.73
N VAL A 66 -0.76 -10.83 -4.70
CA VAL A 66 -0.25 -9.79 -5.57
C VAL A 66 1.07 -10.24 -6.13
N PRO A 67 1.50 -9.73 -7.25
CA PRO A 67 2.82 -10.06 -7.76
C PRO A 67 3.88 -9.40 -6.90
N VAL A 68 5.07 -9.96 -6.91
CA VAL A 68 6.16 -9.37 -6.13
C VAL A 68 6.37 -7.92 -6.51
N SER A 69 6.20 -7.61 -7.79
CA SER A 69 6.41 -6.24 -8.24
C SER A 69 5.49 -5.26 -7.52
N PHE A 70 4.33 -5.70 -7.09
CA PHE A 70 3.42 -4.82 -6.38
C PHE A 70 4.10 -4.24 -5.14
N LEU A 71 4.93 -5.01 -4.48
CA LEU A 71 5.55 -4.56 -3.24
C LEU A 71 6.64 -3.53 -3.48
N PHE A 72 7.09 -3.39 -4.71
CA PHE A 72 8.14 -2.42 -5.02
C PHE A 72 7.67 -1.27 -5.89
N GLU A 73 6.49 -1.35 -6.47
CA GLU A 73 6.04 -0.33 -7.38
C GLU A 73 5.95 1.04 -6.76
N GLY A 74 6.52 1.98 -7.41
CA GLY A 74 6.48 3.34 -6.93
C GLY A 74 7.42 3.63 -5.79
N GLY A 75 8.25 2.66 -5.48
CA GLY A 75 9.12 2.85 -4.33
C GLY A 75 10.37 3.63 -4.64
N PRO A 76 11.10 3.89 -3.61
CA PRO A 76 12.28 4.72 -3.77
C PRO A 76 13.42 4.12 -4.59
N SER A 77 13.26 2.90 -4.95
CA SER A 77 14.33 2.30 -5.70
C SER A 77 14.45 3.02 -6.99
N GLY A 78 13.62 3.80 -7.14
CA GLY A 78 13.74 4.49 -8.28
C GLY A 78 13.81 4.02 -9.52
N THR A 79 14.12 3.31 -9.69
CA THR A 79 14.23 2.86 -10.84
C THR A 79 13.30 3.41 -11.56
N ALA A 80 13.35 3.50 -11.95
CA ALA A 80 12.58 3.87 -12.76
C ALA A 80 11.60 4.42 -12.76
N SER A 81 11.33 3.87 -12.68
CA SER A 81 10.28 4.21 -12.61
C SER A 81 10.09 5.39 -12.63
N ALA A 82 10.35 5.40 -12.02
CA ALA A 82 10.22 6.58 -11.74
C ALA A 82 10.12 7.30 -12.84
N ALA A 83 10.75 7.02 -13.41
CA ALA A 83 10.75 7.71 -14.46
C ALA A 83 9.56 8.29 -14.80
N GLY A 84 9.18 7.88 -15.57
CA GLY A 84 8.14 8.48 -16.09
C GLY A 84 7.20 8.97 -15.27
N VAL A 85 6.91 8.31 -14.53
CA VAL A 85 5.98 8.66 -13.80
C VAL A 85 6.08 9.85 -13.23
N ALA A 86 7.02 10.09 -12.99
CA ALA A 86 7.11 11.24 -12.34
C ALA A 86 6.17 12.24 -12.62
N GLU A 87 5.85 12.36 -13.58
CA GLU A 87 5.11 13.31 -13.89
C GLU A 87 4.10 13.53 -12.96
N GLY A 88 3.92 13.93 -12.33
CA GLY A 88 2.86 14.24 -11.59
C GLY A 88 2.32 13.41 -10.58
N THR A 89 2.26 12.38 -10.77
CA THR A 89 1.62 11.64 -9.84
C THR A 89 2.56 11.09 -8.94
N SER A 90 2.60 11.43 -7.80
CA SER A 90 3.50 10.89 -6.86
C SER A 90 2.85 9.71 -6.19
N PRO A 91 3.48 8.60 -6.21
CA PRO A 91 2.95 7.46 -5.50
C PRO A 91 2.80 7.74 -4.03
N THR A 92 3.54 8.72 -3.54
CA THR A 92 3.48 9.03 -2.14
C THR A 92 2.11 9.50 -1.72
N TYR A 93 1.48 10.34 -2.49
CA TYR A 93 0.20 10.83 -2.06
C TYR A 93 -0.86 9.74 -2.12
N VAL A 94 -0.69 8.79 -2.99
CA VAL A 94 -1.60 7.66 -3.04
C VAL A 94 -1.41 6.80 -1.80
N SER A 95 -0.16 6.52 -1.45
CA SER A 95 0.13 5.73 -0.27
C SER A 95 -0.36 6.44 0.98
N ASP A 96 -0.19 7.74 1.05
CA ASP A 96 -0.63 8.48 2.20
C ASP A 96 -2.14 8.40 2.34
N PHE A 97 -2.85 8.51 1.24
CA PHE A 97 -4.29 8.41 1.29
C PHE A 97 -4.71 7.03 1.76
N LEU A 98 -4.08 6.00 1.22
CA LEU A 98 -4.45 4.64 1.57
C LEU A 98 -4.09 4.30 3.00
N ALA A 99 -3.26 5.12 3.63
CA ALA A 99 -2.92 4.89 5.02
C ALA A 99 -3.94 5.51 5.96
N THR A 100 -4.83 6.34 5.46
CA THR A 100 -5.83 6.93 6.33
C THR A 100 -7.00 5.97 6.50
N SER A 101 -7.76 6.17 7.55
CA SER A 101 -8.94 5.33 7.78
C SER A 101 -9.93 5.48 6.65
N GLU A 102 -10.14 6.69 6.20
CA GLU A 102 -11.11 6.92 5.12
C GLU A 102 -10.62 6.30 3.83
N GLY A 103 -9.31 6.41 3.56
CA GLY A 103 -8.78 5.85 2.33
C GLY A 103 -8.92 4.34 2.29
N LEU A 104 -8.64 3.70 3.41
CA LEU A 104 -8.77 2.25 3.46
C LEU A 104 -10.23 1.83 3.37
N ALA A 105 -11.11 2.54 4.05
CA ALA A 105 -12.53 2.18 4.01
C ALA A 105 -13.08 2.36 2.61
N LEU A 106 -12.70 3.46 1.96
CA LEU A 106 -13.16 3.71 0.61
C LEU A 106 -12.66 2.66 -0.35
N THR A 107 -11.37 2.31 -0.23
CA THR A 107 -10.81 1.33 -1.13
C THR A 107 -11.48 -0.02 -0.96
N ARG A 108 -11.70 -0.42 0.28
CA ARG A 108 -12.33 -1.72 0.51
C ARG A 108 -13.74 -1.75 -0.04
N ALA A 109 -14.49 -0.69 0.21
CA ALA A 109 -15.86 -0.66 -0.27
C ALA A 109 -15.91 -0.59 -1.78
N PHE A 110 -15.07 0.25 -2.36
CA PHE A 110 -15.09 0.44 -3.81
C PHE A 110 -14.71 -0.83 -4.55
N THR A 111 -13.73 -1.57 -4.02
CA THR A 111 -13.29 -2.77 -4.71
C THR A 111 -14.35 -3.87 -4.69
N ARG A 112 -15.35 -3.74 -3.81
CA ARG A 112 -16.41 -4.74 -3.79
C ARG A 112 -17.48 -4.42 -4.82
N ILE A 113 -17.46 -3.25 -5.40
CA ILE A 113 -18.43 -2.89 -6.41
C ILE A 113 -17.91 -3.38 -7.75
N THR A 114 -18.67 -4.23 -8.39
CA THR A 114 -18.21 -4.76 -9.66
C THR A 114 -18.89 -4.12 -10.87
N ASP A 115 -19.96 -3.38 -10.65
CA ASP A 115 -20.68 -2.77 -11.75
C ASP A 115 -19.91 -1.57 -12.28
N ALA A 116 -19.47 -1.60 -13.50
CA ALA A 116 -18.67 -0.54 -14.07
C ALA A 116 -19.39 0.80 -14.10
N LYS A 117 -20.67 0.79 -14.31
CA LYS A 117 -21.40 2.00 -14.34
C LYS A 117 -21.47 2.64 -12.99
N LEU A 118 -21.72 1.87 -11.96
CA LEU A 118 -21.75 2.40 -10.62
C LEU A 118 -20.39 2.95 -10.23
N ARG A 119 -19.34 2.25 -10.59
CA ARG A 119 -18.00 2.71 -10.26
C ARG A 119 -17.73 4.06 -10.89
N ARG A 120 -18.12 4.23 -12.14
CA ARG A 120 -17.90 5.46 -12.83
C ARG A 120 -18.71 6.60 -12.20
N SER A 121 -19.95 6.31 -11.82
CA SER A 121 -20.78 7.31 -11.18
C SER A 121 -20.19 7.77 -9.85
N ILE A 122 -19.64 6.85 -9.10
CA ILE A 122 -19.04 7.18 -7.84
C ILE A 122 -17.82 8.07 -8.05
N VAL A 123 -17.00 7.73 -9.03
CA VAL A 123 -15.83 8.54 -9.30
C VAL A 123 -16.25 9.95 -9.71
N GLU A 124 -17.26 10.07 -10.53
CA GLU A 124 -17.72 11.38 -10.97
C GLU A 124 -18.25 12.18 -9.79
N LEU A 125 -18.94 11.53 -8.89
CA LEU A 125 -19.46 12.22 -7.74
C LEU A 125 -18.31 12.73 -6.86
N VAL A 126 -17.33 11.90 -6.63
CA VAL A 126 -16.19 12.31 -5.83
C VAL A 126 -15.46 13.46 -6.51
N GLU A 127 -15.31 13.38 -7.81
CA GLU A 127 -14.64 14.45 -8.54
C GLU A 127 -15.40 15.77 -8.43
N GLN A 128 -16.73 15.71 -8.47
CA GLN A 128 -17.51 16.91 -8.34
C GLN A 128 -17.41 17.51 -6.95
N ILE A 129 -17.40 16.67 -5.95
CA ILE A 129 -17.27 17.16 -4.60
C ILE A 129 -15.90 17.81 -4.43
N ALA A 130 -14.87 17.19 -4.97
CA ALA A 130 -13.53 17.75 -4.87
C ALA A 130 -13.42 19.09 -5.57
N ALA A 131 -14.09 19.21 -6.70
CA ALA A 131 -14.05 20.47 -7.42
C ALA A 131 -14.75 21.56 -6.63
N HIS A 132 -15.76 21.18 -5.86
CA HIS A 132 -16.46 22.15 -5.11
C HIS A 132 -15.59 22.65 -3.96
N GLU A 133 -14.78 21.79 -3.38
CA GLU A 133 -13.91 22.18 -2.30
C GLU A 133 -12.88 23.14 -2.86
N GLY A 134 -12.52 22.89 -4.08
CA GLY A 134 -11.67 23.84 -4.73
C GLY A 134 -10.28 24.04 -4.21
N PRO A 135 -9.43 24.30 -5.06
CA PRO A 135 -8.07 24.55 -4.67
C PRO A 135 -7.94 25.84 -3.93
N ASP A 136 -8.89 26.71 -4.13
CA ASP A 136 -8.74 27.97 -3.52
C ASP A 136 -8.94 27.82 -2.05
N LYS A 137 -9.37 26.71 -1.62
CA LYS A 137 -9.52 26.59 -0.30
C LYS A 137 -8.26 26.39 0.33
N ARG A 138 -7.27 26.19 -0.31
CA ARG A 138 -6.07 25.96 0.22
C ARG A 138 -5.50 27.00 0.66
#